data_2254911ef25f433aa6641e1c7d52d74e
#
_entry.id   2254911ef25f433aa6641e1c7d52d74e
#
_cell.length_a   1.000
_cell.length_b   1.000
_cell.length_c   1.000
_cell.angle_alpha   90.00
_cell.angle_beta   90.00
_cell.angle_gamma   90.00
#
_symmetry.space_group_name_H-M   'P 1'
#
loop_
_entity.id
_entity.type
_entity.pdbx_description
1 polymer ?
#
loop_
_entity_poly.entity_id
_entity_poly.type
_entity_poly.pdbx_seq_one_letter_code
_entity_poly.pdbx_strand_id
1 'polypeptide(L)'
;MNVLSVDIGGTSFRIGVVDGNGNLGRFDKVLTNSVFRTGNVLDDLSAMLKQFAGNQAIDAVTVGFPATLNADRSRVIQAPNIPFMENLPVRETLQKKLGLPVFIERDVTFALCFDMQKYRLPDDGLVCGIYFGTGIGNAMLLDGKPVAGRHGTAGELGHIPVWGNRTPCGCGNVGCLEAAAGGKAIAVLQKERYPETAIEDMFVEHTDEEDLLRIVDGMAVAVATEINILDPQFVLVGGGVPNMKRFPREKMNRMLHSHMRKPLPCEDAQIIFTDDEPGKSVIGGSVYAGRMLHNC
;
A
#
# COMPACT_ATOMS: atom_id res chain seq x y z
N MET A 1 -22.00 3.61 11.27
CA MET A 1 -21.77 2.56 10.27
C MET A 1 -20.65 1.66 10.75
N ASN A 2 -20.88 0.34 10.81
CA ASN A 2 -19.84 -0.63 11.16
C ASN A 2 -19.32 -1.29 9.88
N VAL A 3 -18.03 -1.18 9.63
CA VAL A 3 -17.38 -1.78 8.45
C VAL A 3 -16.52 -2.96 8.87
N LEU A 4 -16.78 -4.10 8.27
CA LEU A 4 -15.88 -5.25 8.34
C LEU A 4 -14.82 -5.08 7.28
N SER A 5 -13.61 -4.76 7.68
CA SER A 5 -12.51 -4.44 6.79
C SER A 5 -11.40 -5.48 6.84
N VAL A 6 -10.89 -5.83 5.68
CA VAL A 6 -9.83 -6.83 5.49
C VAL A 6 -8.68 -6.23 4.69
N ASP A 7 -7.48 -6.56 5.12
CA ASP A 7 -6.23 -6.31 4.39
C ASP A 7 -5.53 -7.66 4.17
N ILE A 8 -5.50 -8.09 2.92
CA ILE A 8 -4.90 -9.37 2.52
C ILE A 8 -3.48 -9.11 2.03
N GLY A 9 -2.48 -9.50 2.81
CA GLY A 9 -1.10 -9.52 2.34
C GLY A 9 -0.68 -10.92 1.89
N GLY A 10 0.46 -11.04 1.22
CA GLY A 10 0.99 -12.34 0.80
C GLY A 10 1.24 -13.33 1.96
N THR A 11 1.60 -12.81 3.13
CA THR A 11 1.87 -13.63 4.34
C THR A 11 0.85 -13.42 5.44
N SER A 12 0.34 -12.20 5.61
CA SER A 12 -0.54 -11.82 6.72
C SER A 12 -1.89 -11.38 6.20
N PHE A 13 -2.93 -11.93 6.79
CA PHE A 13 -4.32 -11.54 6.61
C PHE A 13 -4.77 -10.80 7.87
N ARG A 14 -5.19 -9.55 7.73
CA ARG A 14 -5.67 -8.70 8.81
C ARG A 14 -7.15 -8.45 8.61
N ILE A 15 -7.92 -8.56 9.68
CA ILE A 15 -9.38 -8.39 9.65
C ILE A 15 -9.83 -7.65 10.90
N GLY A 16 -10.76 -6.74 10.77
CA GLY A 16 -11.31 -6.02 11.91
C GLY A 16 -12.65 -5.37 11.62
N VAL A 17 -13.36 -5.05 12.66
CA VAL A 17 -14.58 -4.23 12.60
C VAL A 17 -14.24 -2.82 13.07
N VAL A 18 -14.53 -1.84 12.22
CA VAL A 18 -14.34 -0.41 12.52
C VAL A 18 -15.72 0.23 12.64
N ASP A 19 -15.97 0.93 13.75
CA ASP A 19 -17.23 1.61 14.02
C ASP A 19 -17.38 2.93 13.24
N GLY A 20 -18.56 3.57 13.36
CA GLY A 20 -18.84 4.84 12.69
C GLY A 20 -18.01 6.03 13.17
N ASN A 21 -17.28 5.89 14.27
CA ASN A 21 -16.35 6.90 14.79
C ASN A 21 -14.90 6.64 14.36
N GLY A 22 -14.66 5.57 13.59
CA GLY A 22 -13.32 5.18 13.16
C GLY A 22 -12.54 4.35 14.18
N ASN A 23 -13.18 3.89 15.26
CA ASN A 23 -12.53 3.07 16.26
C ASN A 23 -12.43 1.63 15.80
N LEU A 24 -11.22 1.08 15.81
CA LEU A 24 -10.97 -0.34 15.57
C LEU A 24 -11.39 -1.14 16.81
N GLY A 25 -12.46 -1.93 16.67
CA GLY A 25 -12.94 -2.84 17.71
C GLY A 25 -12.20 -4.17 17.66
N ARG A 26 -12.93 -5.27 17.40
CA ARG A 26 -12.30 -6.58 17.21
C ARG A 26 -11.34 -6.54 16.04
N PHE A 27 -10.11 -7.03 16.24
CA PHE A 27 -9.05 -7.11 15.25
C PHE A 27 -8.27 -8.40 15.41
N ASP A 28 -8.05 -9.11 14.29
CA ASP A 28 -7.22 -10.30 14.25
C ASP A 28 -6.19 -10.19 13.11
N LYS A 29 -5.01 -10.76 13.34
CA LYS A 29 -3.97 -10.96 12.33
C LYS A 29 -3.61 -12.44 12.28
N VAL A 30 -3.83 -13.07 11.13
CA VAL A 30 -3.55 -14.49 10.92
C VAL A 30 -2.67 -14.69 9.68
N LEU A 31 -2.17 -15.88 9.47
CA LEU A 31 -1.44 -16.21 8.24
C LEU A 31 -2.42 -16.32 7.06
N THR A 32 -2.08 -15.73 5.92
CA THR A 32 -2.92 -15.75 4.71
C THR A 32 -3.23 -17.19 4.25
N ASN A 33 -2.26 -18.10 4.30
CA ASN A 33 -2.45 -19.51 3.95
C ASN A 33 -3.35 -20.26 4.95
N SER A 34 -3.55 -19.73 6.15
CA SER A 34 -4.49 -20.33 7.11
C SER A 34 -5.95 -20.00 6.79
N VAL A 35 -6.20 -19.00 5.96
CA VAL A 35 -7.53 -18.60 5.50
C VAL A 35 -7.91 -19.36 4.23
N PHE A 36 -7.02 -19.40 3.23
CA PHE A 36 -7.27 -20.01 1.93
C PHE A 36 -6.85 -21.48 1.92
N ARG A 37 -7.77 -22.39 2.22
CA ARG A 37 -7.50 -23.82 2.48
C ARG A 37 -8.08 -24.78 1.47
N THR A 38 -9.24 -24.43 0.89
CA THR A 38 -10.04 -25.38 0.09
C THR A 38 -9.74 -25.33 -1.40
N GLY A 39 -8.97 -24.34 -1.83
CA GLY A 39 -8.75 -24.03 -3.26
C GLY A 39 -9.88 -23.19 -3.88
N ASN A 40 -11.00 -23.00 -3.17
CA ASN A 40 -12.04 -22.03 -3.53
C ASN A 40 -11.91 -20.78 -2.65
N VAL A 41 -11.02 -19.87 -3.08
CA VAL A 41 -10.62 -18.69 -2.28
C VAL A 41 -11.78 -17.76 -1.92
N LEU A 42 -12.84 -17.68 -2.75
CA LEU A 42 -13.99 -16.82 -2.46
C LEU A 42 -14.95 -17.46 -1.45
N ASP A 43 -15.04 -18.79 -1.40
CA ASP A 43 -15.76 -19.50 -0.36
C ASP A 43 -15.03 -19.40 0.98
N ASP A 44 -13.72 -19.64 0.97
CA ASP A 44 -12.88 -19.50 2.16
C ASP A 44 -12.94 -18.07 2.72
N LEU A 45 -12.80 -17.05 1.88
CA LEU A 45 -12.90 -15.65 2.29
C LEU A 45 -14.28 -15.31 2.85
N SER A 46 -15.35 -15.74 2.17
CA SER A 46 -16.73 -15.51 2.64
C SER A 46 -16.99 -16.19 3.99
N ALA A 47 -16.50 -17.41 4.18
CA ALA A 47 -16.62 -18.13 5.45
C ALA A 47 -15.88 -17.41 6.57
N MET A 48 -14.64 -16.95 6.32
CA MET A 48 -13.85 -16.19 7.29
C MET A 48 -14.56 -14.89 7.68
N LEU A 49 -15.08 -14.13 6.71
CA LEU A 49 -15.80 -12.89 6.95
C LEU A 49 -17.03 -13.12 7.83
N LYS A 50 -17.85 -14.13 7.51
CA LYS A 50 -19.05 -14.50 8.32
C LYS A 50 -18.68 -14.93 9.73
N GLN A 51 -17.68 -15.78 9.87
CA GLN A 51 -17.21 -16.24 11.17
C GLN A 51 -16.69 -15.09 12.02
N PHE A 52 -15.94 -14.17 11.42
CA PHE A 52 -15.40 -13.01 12.15
C PHE A 52 -16.50 -12.02 12.55
N ALA A 53 -17.45 -11.73 11.65
CA ALA A 53 -18.59 -10.87 11.96
C ALA A 53 -19.45 -11.44 13.11
N GLY A 54 -19.65 -12.74 13.14
CA GLY A 54 -20.51 -13.39 14.14
C GLY A 54 -21.92 -12.78 14.12
N ASN A 55 -22.37 -12.29 15.28
CA ASN A 55 -23.67 -11.63 15.43
C ASN A 55 -23.60 -10.09 15.37
N GLN A 56 -22.43 -9.51 15.04
CA GLN A 56 -22.31 -8.05 14.92
C GLN A 56 -23.07 -7.55 13.69
N ALA A 57 -23.80 -6.45 13.85
CA ALA A 57 -24.39 -5.75 12.73
C ALA A 57 -23.27 -5.10 11.89
N ILE A 58 -23.14 -5.53 10.64
CA ILE A 58 -22.18 -5.01 9.67
C ILE A 58 -22.96 -4.32 8.55
N ASP A 59 -22.55 -3.10 8.21
CA ASP A 59 -23.22 -2.30 7.17
C ASP A 59 -22.53 -2.43 5.81
N ALA A 60 -21.22 -2.66 5.79
CA ALA A 60 -20.43 -2.83 4.58
C ALA A 60 -19.17 -3.67 4.83
N VAL A 61 -18.63 -4.24 3.76
CA VAL A 61 -17.37 -5.00 3.78
C VAL A 61 -16.36 -4.35 2.83
N THR A 62 -15.11 -4.23 3.28
CA THR A 62 -13.99 -3.81 2.42
C THR A 62 -12.91 -4.87 2.38
N VAL A 63 -12.30 -5.07 1.21
CA VAL A 63 -11.20 -6.01 1.04
C VAL A 63 -10.07 -5.36 0.26
N GLY A 64 -8.92 -5.17 0.94
CA GLY A 64 -7.68 -4.67 0.37
C GLY A 64 -6.83 -5.82 -0.18
N PHE A 65 -6.27 -5.62 -1.38
CA PHE A 65 -5.46 -6.62 -2.06
C PHE A 65 -4.10 -6.05 -2.50
N PRO A 66 -2.99 -6.80 -2.34
CA PRO A 66 -1.72 -6.54 -3.00
C PRO A 66 -1.78 -7.11 -4.43
N ALA A 67 -2.66 -6.58 -5.25
CA ALA A 67 -3.05 -7.18 -6.53
C ALA A 67 -3.38 -6.12 -7.58
N THR A 68 -3.34 -6.52 -8.84
CA THR A 68 -3.90 -5.76 -9.95
C THR A 68 -5.41 -5.96 -9.98
N LEU A 69 -6.17 -4.88 -9.85
CA LEU A 69 -7.62 -4.86 -9.96
C LEU A 69 -8.04 -4.20 -11.27
N ASN A 70 -9.22 -4.56 -11.79
CA ASN A 70 -9.79 -3.84 -12.93
C ASN A 70 -10.28 -2.42 -12.54
N ALA A 71 -10.54 -1.58 -13.54
CA ALA A 71 -10.81 -0.16 -13.33
C ALA A 71 -12.07 0.12 -12.49
N ASP A 72 -13.12 -0.70 -12.60
CA ASP A 72 -14.36 -0.53 -11.83
C ASP A 72 -14.34 -1.24 -10.46
N ARG A 73 -13.19 -1.78 -10.07
CA ARG A 73 -13.00 -2.46 -8.78
C ARG A 73 -14.03 -3.58 -8.53
N SER A 74 -14.30 -4.37 -9.55
CA SER A 74 -15.18 -5.55 -9.44
C SER A 74 -14.41 -6.86 -9.38
N ARG A 75 -13.19 -6.90 -9.94
CA ARG A 75 -12.42 -8.12 -10.22
C ARG A 75 -10.96 -7.96 -9.83
N VAL A 76 -10.39 -9.01 -9.25
CA VAL A 76 -8.94 -9.21 -9.17
C VAL A 76 -8.48 -9.77 -10.52
N ILE A 77 -7.53 -9.10 -11.17
CA ILE A 77 -6.94 -9.54 -12.45
C ILE A 77 -5.74 -10.44 -12.17
N GLN A 78 -4.80 -9.98 -11.35
CA GLN A 78 -3.58 -10.71 -11.01
C GLN A 78 -3.22 -10.47 -9.56
N ALA A 79 -2.91 -11.55 -8.83
CA ALA A 79 -2.50 -11.53 -7.43
C ALA A 79 -1.33 -12.52 -7.20
N PRO A 80 -0.08 -12.18 -7.58
CA PRO A 80 1.05 -13.10 -7.57
C PRO A 80 1.33 -13.75 -6.23
N ASN A 81 0.96 -13.06 -5.15
CA ASN A 81 1.22 -13.49 -3.77
C ASN A 81 0.02 -14.20 -3.11
N ILE A 82 -1.11 -14.36 -3.82
CA ILE A 82 -2.31 -15.01 -3.28
C ILE A 82 -2.74 -16.11 -4.28
N PRO A 83 -2.43 -17.38 -4.00
CA PRO A 83 -2.79 -18.47 -4.89
C PRO A 83 -4.28 -18.52 -5.21
N PHE A 84 -4.64 -18.87 -6.43
CA PHE A 84 -6.02 -19.05 -6.91
C PHE A 84 -6.91 -17.79 -6.89
N MET A 85 -6.34 -16.58 -6.70
CA MET A 85 -7.11 -15.33 -6.65
C MET A 85 -7.22 -14.62 -8.02
N GLU A 86 -6.62 -15.17 -9.07
CA GLU A 86 -6.56 -14.52 -10.37
C GLU A 86 -7.87 -14.62 -11.17
N ASN A 87 -8.21 -13.55 -11.90
CA ASN A 87 -9.39 -13.42 -12.74
C ASN A 87 -10.75 -13.66 -12.05
N LEU A 88 -10.83 -13.40 -10.75
CA LEU A 88 -12.05 -13.65 -9.97
C LEU A 88 -12.96 -12.41 -9.85
N PRO A 89 -14.28 -12.56 -10.02
CA PRO A 89 -15.28 -11.50 -9.82
C PRO A 89 -15.58 -11.34 -8.31
N VAL A 90 -14.59 -10.82 -7.56
CA VAL A 90 -14.59 -10.82 -6.09
C VAL A 90 -15.76 -10.02 -5.53
N ARG A 91 -15.98 -8.78 -6.02
CA ARG A 91 -17.01 -7.90 -5.48
C ARG A 91 -18.39 -8.52 -5.59
N GLU A 92 -18.82 -8.91 -6.78
CA GLU A 92 -20.14 -9.48 -7.02
C GLU A 92 -20.36 -10.78 -6.22
N THR A 93 -19.34 -11.65 -6.21
CA THR A 93 -19.44 -12.93 -5.52
C THR A 93 -19.59 -12.75 -4.02
N LEU A 94 -18.79 -11.85 -3.41
CA LEU A 94 -18.91 -11.58 -1.98
C LEU A 94 -20.20 -10.85 -1.63
N GLN A 95 -20.67 -9.89 -2.44
CA GLN A 95 -21.96 -9.23 -2.25
C GLN A 95 -23.09 -10.24 -2.20
N LYS A 96 -23.12 -11.18 -3.17
CA LYS A 96 -24.12 -12.24 -3.22
C LYS A 96 -24.06 -13.19 -2.01
N LYS A 97 -22.86 -13.55 -1.56
CA LYS A 97 -22.66 -14.47 -0.42
C LYS A 97 -22.95 -13.84 0.93
N LEU A 98 -22.69 -12.54 1.08
CA LEU A 98 -22.82 -11.82 2.37
C LEU A 98 -24.13 -11.06 2.50
N GLY A 99 -24.76 -10.68 1.39
CA GLY A 99 -25.96 -9.83 1.39
C GLY A 99 -25.66 -8.37 1.81
N LEU A 100 -24.42 -7.93 1.66
CA LEU A 100 -23.93 -6.61 2.09
C LEU A 100 -23.21 -5.91 0.94
N PRO A 101 -23.15 -4.57 0.94
CA PRO A 101 -22.24 -3.82 0.07
C PRO A 101 -20.79 -4.28 0.29
N VAL A 102 -20.09 -4.58 -0.81
CA VAL A 102 -18.68 -4.98 -0.78
C VAL A 102 -17.88 -4.04 -1.67
N PHE A 103 -16.77 -3.52 -1.14
CA PHE A 103 -15.81 -2.72 -1.86
C PHE A 103 -14.47 -3.42 -1.86
N ILE A 104 -13.83 -3.51 -3.03
CA ILE A 104 -12.47 -4.02 -3.15
C ILE A 104 -11.56 -2.93 -3.66
N GLU A 105 -10.34 -2.87 -3.15
CA GLU A 105 -9.34 -1.89 -3.57
C GLU A 105 -7.92 -2.44 -3.28
N ARG A 106 -6.90 -1.74 -3.77
CA ARG A 106 -5.51 -2.05 -3.40
C ARG A 106 -5.26 -1.67 -1.94
N ASP A 107 -4.49 -2.49 -1.25
CA ASP A 107 -4.08 -2.29 0.14
C ASP A 107 -3.42 -0.92 0.39
N VAL A 108 -2.61 -0.45 -0.56
CA VAL A 108 -1.97 0.88 -0.50
C VAL A 108 -2.97 2.04 -0.57
N THR A 109 -4.12 1.87 -1.23
CA THR A 109 -5.18 2.89 -1.24
C THR A 109 -5.83 2.99 0.14
N PHE A 110 -6.01 1.86 0.84
CA PHE A 110 -6.50 1.88 2.22
C PHE A 110 -5.49 2.55 3.15
N ALA A 111 -4.18 2.26 2.97
CA ALA A 111 -3.14 2.93 3.73
C ALA A 111 -3.18 4.45 3.52
N LEU A 112 -3.37 4.92 2.28
CA LEU A 112 -3.51 6.34 1.98
C LEU A 112 -4.76 6.96 2.61
N CYS A 113 -5.91 6.28 2.54
CA CYS A 113 -7.15 6.75 3.20
C CYS A 113 -6.97 6.91 4.72
N PHE A 114 -6.29 5.97 5.37
CA PHE A 114 -5.96 6.08 6.78
C PHE A 114 -5.06 7.27 7.07
N ASP A 115 -3.96 7.42 6.33
CA ASP A 115 -3.00 8.50 6.55
C ASP A 115 -3.64 9.87 6.33
N MET A 116 -4.44 10.05 5.29
CA MET A 116 -5.17 11.30 5.08
C MET A 116 -6.07 11.65 6.28
N GLN A 117 -6.79 10.68 6.83
CA GLN A 117 -7.61 10.89 8.02
C GLN A 117 -6.75 11.22 9.26
N LYS A 118 -5.68 10.45 9.49
CA LYS A 118 -4.77 10.63 10.63
C LYS A 118 -4.11 12.01 10.63
N TYR A 119 -3.62 12.44 9.48
CA TYR A 119 -2.95 13.74 9.32
C TYR A 119 -3.93 14.89 9.01
N ARG A 120 -5.26 14.61 8.99
CA ARG A 120 -6.34 15.58 8.75
C ARG A 120 -6.14 16.36 7.45
N LEU A 121 -5.72 15.66 6.40
CA LEU A 121 -5.55 16.26 5.09
C LEU A 121 -6.91 16.49 4.41
N PRO A 122 -7.03 17.57 3.62
CA PRO A 122 -8.24 17.84 2.88
C PRO A 122 -8.50 16.79 1.79
N ASP A 123 -9.76 16.64 1.40
CA ASP A 123 -10.15 15.71 0.33
C ASP A 123 -10.12 16.37 -1.07
N ASP A 124 -9.88 17.69 -1.16
CA ASP A 124 -9.74 18.40 -2.42
C ASP A 124 -8.32 18.32 -2.98
N GLY A 125 -8.21 18.32 -4.30
CA GLY A 125 -6.96 18.24 -5.02
C GLY A 125 -6.34 16.84 -5.07
N LEU A 126 -5.08 16.77 -5.44
CA LEU A 126 -4.34 15.51 -5.61
C LEU A 126 -3.46 15.22 -4.39
N VAL A 127 -3.67 14.05 -3.80
CA VAL A 127 -2.83 13.51 -2.73
C VAL A 127 -2.23 12.18 -3.17
N CYS A 128 -0.92 12.04 -3.05
CA CYS A 128 -0.19 10.83 -3.39
C CYS A 128 0.34 10.14 -2.13
N GLY A 129 0.25 8.81 -2.07
CA GLY A 129 0.86 7.98 -1.04
C GLY A 129 1.87 7.02 -1.66
N ILE A 130 3.11 7.04 -1.18
CA ILE A 130 4.18 6.16 -1.64
C ILE A 130 4.67 5.35 -0.44
N TYR A 131 4.51 4.03 -0.53
CA TYR A 131 4.76 3.11 0.58
C TYR A 131 5.88 2.14 0.24
N PHE A 132 7.01 2.29 0.92
CA PHE A 132 8.18 1.42 0.77
C PHE A 132 8.10 0.27 1.76
N GLY A 133 7.58 -0.86 1.29
CA GLY A 133 7.58 -2.15 1.97
C GLY A 133 8.63 -3.09 1.35
N THR A 134 8.26 -4.35 1.11
CA THR A 134 9.06 -5.27 0.28
C THR A 134 9.31 -4.70 -1.12
N GLY A 135 8.26 -4.13 -1.71
CA GLY A 135 8.30 -3.37 -2.96
C GLY A 135 7.96 -1.89 -2.74
N ILE A 136 7.49 -1.24 -3.80
CA ILE A 136 7.04 0.16 -3.83
C ILE A 136 5.56 0.19 -4.18
N GLY A 137 4.71 0.45 -3.19
CA GLY A 137 3.30 0.69 -3.40
C GLY A 137 3.03 2.19 -3.60
N ASN A 138 2.14 2.50 -4.54
CA ASN A 138 1.71 3.88 -4.78
C ASN A 138 0.19 3.95 -4.94
N ALA A 139 -0.41 4.94 -4.32
CA ALA A 139 -1.82 5.27 -4.44
C ALA A 139 -2.01 6.77 -4.60
N MET A 140 -3.05 7.15 -5.34
CA MET A 140 -3.39 8.55 -5.58
C MET A 140 -4.89 8.76 -5.33
N LEU A 141 -5.22 9.85 -4.66
CA LEU A 141 -6.60 10.32 -4.52
C LEU A 141 -6.71 11.72 -5.14
N LEU A 142 -7.62 11.88 -6.08
CA LEU A 142 -7.99 13.17 -6.66
C LEU A 142 -9.39 13.53 -6.18
N ASP A 143 -9.53 14.64 -5.48
CA ASP A 143 -10.79 15.08 -4.86
C ASP A 143 -11.44 13.95 -4.03
N GLY A 144 -10.62 13.29 -3.21
CA GLY A 144 -11.01 12.18 -2.34
C GLY A 144 -11.33 10.86 -3.06
N LYS A 145 -11.20 10.78 -4.40
CA LYS A 145 -11.49 9.59 -5.20
C LYS A 145 -10.22 8.92 -5.70
N PRO A 146 -10.11 7.58 -5.62
CA PRO A 146 -8.95 6.88 -6.15
C PRO A 146 -8.77 7.08 -7.65
N VAL A 147 -7.54 7.37 -8.05
CA VAL A 147 -7.14 7.43 -9.46
C VAL A 147 -6.86 6.00 -9.93
N ALA A 148 -7.82 5.39 -10.62
CA ALA A 148 -7.70 4.01 -11.08
C ALA A 148 -6.93 3.88 -12.40
N GLY A 149 -7.02 4.87 -13.30
CA GLY A 149 -6.53 4.76 -14.67
C GLY A 149 -7.43 3.83 -15.54
N ARG A 150 -7.09 3.75 -16.81
CA ARG A 150 -7.90 2.98 -17.81
C ARG A 150 -8.05 1.50 -17.45
N HIS A 151 -6.99 0.89 -16.93
CA HIS A 151 -6.93 -0.55 -16.66
C HIS A 151 -6.98 -0.88 -15.14
N GLY A 152 -7.14 0.12 -14.28
CA GLY A 152 -7.09 -0.05 -12.84
C GLY A 152 -5.68 -0.05 -12.25
N THR A 153 -4.66 0.30 -13.04
CA THR A 153 -3.23 0.18 -12.71
C THR A 153 -2.51 1.53 -12.62
N ALA A 154 -3.23 2.63 -12.43
CA ALA A 154 -2.56 3.90 -12.14
C ALA A 154 -1.74 3.79 -10.84
N GLY A 155 -0.57 4.43 -10.81
CA GLY A 155 0.31 4.38 -9.64
C GLY A 155 1.22 3.16 -9.58
N GLU A 156 1.61 2.59 -10.70
CA GLU A 156 2.65 1.55 -10.77
C GLU A 156 4.06 2.16 -10.77
N LEU A 157 4.30 3.10 -9.83
CA LEU A 157 5.54 3.87 -9.69
C LEU A 157 6.78 2.98 -9.50
N GLY A 158 6.64 1.86 -8.79
CA GLY A 158 7.73 0.91 -8.61
C GLY A 158 8.23 0.28 -9.91
N HIS A 159 7.44 0.32 -10.98
CA HIS A 159 7.77 -0.32 -12.25
C HIS A 159 8.27 0.64 -13.33
N ILE A 160 8.51 1.92 -13.01
CA ILE A 160 9.19 2.82 -13.94
C ILE A 160 10.62 2.33 -14.19
N PRO A 161 11.13 2.42 -15.43
CA PRO A 161 12.49 1.98 -15.76
C PRO A 161 13.53 2.97 -15.20
N VAL A 162 14.58 2.44 -14.56
CA VAL A 162 15.73 3.22 -14.11
C VAL A 162 16.89 3.03 -15.07
N TRP A 163 17.41 4.13 -15.60
CA TRP A 163 18.53 4.08 -16.53
C TRP A 163 19.75 3.38 -15.91
N GLY A 164 20.28 2.41 -16.63
CA GLY A 164 21.45 1.63 -16.17
C GLY A 164 21.14 0.48 -15.21
N ASN A 165 19.94 0.42 -14.63
CA ASN A 165 19.55 -0.74 -13.82
C ASN A 165 19.29 -1.97 -14.70
N ARG A 166 19.90 -3.10 -14.35
CA ARG A 166 19.78 -4.39 -15.07
C ARG A 166 19.15 -5.48 -14.21
N THR A 167 18.68 -5.14 -13.02
CA THR A 167 18.10 -6.11 -12.09
C THR A 167 16.74 -6.60 -12.59
N PRO A 168 16.52 -7.94 -12.66
CA PRO A 168 15.20 -8.47 -13.00
C PRO A 168 14.14 -8.08 -11.96
N CYS A 169 12.95 -7.74 -12.44
CA CYS A 169 11.79 -7.40 -11.62
C CYS A 169 10.76 -8.54 -11.62
N GLY A 170 10.04 -8.69 -10.52
CA GLY A 170 8.95 -9.67 -10.40
C GLY A 170 7.79 -9.47 -11.37
N CYS A 171 7.66 -8.28 -11.98
CA CYS A 171 6.66 -8.02 -13.02
C CYS A 171 7.02 -8.59 -14.41
N GLY A 172 8.20 -9.19 -14.57
CA GLY A 172 8.70 -9.72 -15.83
C GLY A 172 9.62 -8.76 -16.61
N ASN A 173 9.72 -7.50 -16.23
CA ASN A 173 10.64 -6.53 -16.83
C ASN A 173 12.03 -6.59 -16.17
N VAL A 174 12.98 -5.86 -16.76
CA VAL A 174 14.33 -5.63 -16.22
C VAL A 174 14.50 -4.14 -15.98
N GLY A 175 15.07 -3.76 -14.83
CA GLY A 175 15.44 -2.39 -14.54
C GLY A 175 14.35 -1.55 -13.90
N CYS A 176 13.30 -2.14 -13.35
CA CYS A 176 12.30 -1.40 -12.58
C CYS A 176 12.90 -0.76 -11.33
N LEU A 177 12.36 0.39 -10.92
CA LEU A 177 12.80 1.12 -9.73
C LEU A 177 12.66 0.28 -8.46
N GLU A 178 11.60 -0.48 -8.31
CA GLU A 178 11.36 -1.38 -7.17
C GLU A 178 12.50 -2.38 -6.95
N ALA A 179 13.15 -2.83 -8.03
CA ALA A 179 14.27 -3.75 -7.93
C ALA A 179 15.56 -3.10 -7.40
N ALA A 180 15.63 -1.76 -7.42
CA ALA A 180 16.77 -0.98 -6.93
C ALA A 180 16.48 -0.21 -5.63
N ALA A 181 15.20 -0.05 -5.26
CA ALA A 181 14.79 0.74 -4.09
C ALA A 181 13.67 0.00 -3.33
N GLY A 182 13.68 0.09 -2.02
CA GLY A 182 12.71 -0.58 -1.15
C GLY A 182 13.28 -1.79 -0.41
N GLY A 183 12.41 -2.48 0.34
CA GLY A 183 12.83 -3.52 1.29
C GLY A 183 13.49 -4.73 0.64
N LYS A 184 13.08 -5.11 -0.57
CA LYS A 184 13.70 -6.23 -1.30
C LYS A 184 15.15 -5.92 -1.68
N ALA A 185 15.44 -4.68 -2.11
CA ALA A 185 16.81 -4.25 -2.41
C ALA A 185 17.68 -4.26 -1.14
N ILE A 186 17.13 -3.80 0.01
CA ILE A 186 17.82 -3.87 1.30
C ILE A 186 18.09 -5.32 1.70
N ALA A 187 17.13 -6.23 1.53
CA ALA A 187 17.29 -7.65 1.87
C ALA A 187 18.36 -8.33 1.02
N VAL A 188 18.46 -7.99 -0.27
CA VAL A 188 19.55 -8.48 -1.15
C VAL A 188 20.89 -7.94 -0.67
N LEU A 189 21.00 -6.64 -0.43
CA LEU A 189 22.23 -6.00 0.06
C LEU A 189 22.68 -6.61 1.39
N GLN A 190 21.74 -6.77 2.35
CA GLN A 190 21.99 -7.38 3.65
C GLN A 190 22.59 -8.78 3.49
N LYS A 191 21.95 -9.62 2.68
CA LYS A 191 22.42 -11.01 2.47
C LYS A 191 23.78 -11.09 1.82
N GLU A 192 24.09 -10.19 0.89
CA GLU A 192 25.33 -10.22 0.10
C GLU A 192 26.52 -9.55 0.80
N ARG A 193 26.27 -8.48 1.55
CA ARG A 193 27.32 -7.64 2.12
C ARG A 193 27.37 -7.63 3.64
N TYR A 194 26.23 -7.85 4.31
CA TYR A 194 26.08 -7.74 5.76
C TYR A 194 25.31 -8.92 6.36
N PRO A 195 25.72 -10.19 6.07
CA PRO A 195 24.95 -11.37 6.44
C PRO A 195 24.77 -11.55 7.94
N GLU A 196 25.65 -10.96 8.76
CA GLU A 196 25.58 -11.03 10.23
C GLU A 196 24.66 -9.95 10.85
N THR A 197 24.27 -8.93 10.08
CA THR A 197 23.38 -7.86 10.56
C THR A 197 21.92 -8.24 10.35
N ALA A 198 21.09 -8.12 11.37
CA ALA A 198 19.64 -8.31 11.22
C ALA A 198 19.06 -7.23 10.29
N ILE A 199 18.08 -7.60 9.44
CA ILE A 199 17.54 -6.67 8.45
C ILE A 199 16.95 -5.40 9.08
N GLU A 200 16.34 -5.51 10.25
CA GLU A 200 15.79 -4.40 11.02
C GLU A 200 16.85 -3.44 11.58
N ASP A 201 18.10 -3.87 11.65
CA ASP A 201 19.21 -3.10 12.19
C ASP A 201 20.15 -2.53 11.09
N MET A 202 19.83 -2.75 9.81
CA MET A 202 20.62 -2.27 8.67
C MET A 202 20.92 -0.76 8.74
N PHE A 203 19.93 0.09 9.07
CA PHE A 203 20.16 1.52 9.22
C PHE A 203 20.74 1.91 10.58
N VAL A 204 20.77 1.00 11.56
CA VAL A 204 21.45 1.22 12.85
C VAL A 204 22.95 1.10 12.69
N GLU A 205 23.40 0.07 11.96
CA GLU A 205 24.81 -0.30 11.85
C GLU A 205 25.48 0.28 10.59
N HIS A 206 24.72 0.47 9.50
CA HIS A 206 25.25 0.79 8.17
C HIS A 206 24.67 2.08 7.55
N THR A 207 24.14 3.00 8.35
CA THR A 207 23.43 4.20 7.85
C THR A 207 24.26 5.13 6.96
N ASP A 208 25.60 5.01 6.97
CA ASP A 208 26.51 5.84 6.18
C ASP A 208 27.13 5.08 4.99
N GLU A 209 26.83 3.77 4.86
CA GLU A 209 27.37 2.97 3.76
C GLU A 209 26.76 3.38 2.41
N GLU A 210 27.61 3.56 1.42
CA GLU A 210 27.23 4.09 0.10
C GLU A 210 26.17 3.21 -0.59
N ASP A 211 26.31 1.89 -0.50
CA ASP A 211 25.37 0.96 -1.13
C ASP A 211 23.96 1.05 -0.53
N LEU A 212 23.86 1.22 0.81
CA LEU A 212 22.59 1.41 1.48
C LEU A 212 21.99 2.80 1.16
N LEU A 213 22.84 3.83 1.10
CA LEU A 213 22.43 5.19 0.72
C LEU A 213 21.95 5.27 -0.73
N ARG A 214 22.48 4.45 -1.65
CA ARG A 214 21.98 4.36 -3.04
C ARG A 214 20.54 3.83 -3.08
N ILE A 215 20.18 2.90 -2.19
CA ILE A 215 18.79 2.42 -2.07
C ILE A 215 17.89 3.56 -1.58
N VAL A 216 18.34 4.32 -0.58
CA VAL A 216 17.61 5.50 -0.08
C VAL A 216 17.47 6.58 -1.16
N ASP A 217 18.50 6.80 -1.97
CA ASP A 217 18.45 7.72 -3.10
C ASP A 217 17.44 7.26 -4.17
N GLY A 218 17.40 5.95 -4.46
CA GLY A 218 16.36 5.37 -5.32
C GLY A 218 14.94 5.60 -4.79
N MET A 219 14.74 5.54 -3.47
CA MET A 219 13.47 5.90 -2.84
C MET A 219 13.17 7.40 -3.03
N ALA A 220 14.17 8.27 -2.88
CA ALA A 220 14.03 9.69 -3.12
C ALA A 220 13.69 10.00 -4.59
N VAL A 221 14.30 9.29 -5.55
CA VAL A 221 13.96 9.36 -6.98
C VAL A 221 12.51 8.99 -7.23
N ALA A 222 11.99 7.94 -6.58
CA ALA A 222 10.58 7.56 -6.69
C ALA A 222 9.65 8.73 -6.30
N VAL A 223 9.88 9.30 -5.13
CA VAL A 223 9.06 10.39 -4.60
C VAL A 223 9.19 11.66 -5.47
N ALA A 224 10.42 12.02 -5.88
CA ALA A 224 10.64 13.17 -6.76
C ALA A 224 9.99 12.99 -8.13
N THR A 225 9.99 11.78 -8.68
CA THR A 225 9.32 11.48 -9.96
C THR A 225 7.83 11.77 -9.88
N GLU A 226 7.18 11.28 -8.83
CA GLU A 226 5.75 11.52 -8.60
C GLU A 226 5.46 13.04 -8.47
N ILE A 227 6.25 13.74 -7.66
CA ILE A 227 6.12 15.20 -7.46
C ILE A 227 6.35 15.96 -8.77
N ASN A 228 7.39 15.64 -9.52
CA ASN A 228 7.73 16.34 -10.78
C ASN A 228 6.70 16.12 -11.89
N ILE A 229 5.98 15.00 -11.88
CA ILE A 229 4.98 14.66 -12.93
C ILE A 229 3.61 15.18 -12.57
N LEU A 230 3.21 15.07 -11.30
CA LEU A 230 1.83 15.25 -10.87
C LEU A 230 1.60 16.56 -10.10
N ASP A 231 2.64 17.19 -9.53
CA ASP A 231 2.56 18.39 -8.72
C ASP A 231 1.46 18.32 -7.64
N PRO A 232 1.47 17.28 -6.76
CA PRO A 232 0.39 17.04 -5.84
C PRO A 232 0.40 18.01 -4.66
N GLN A 233 -0.77 18.25 -4.04
CA GLN A 233 -0.85 19.07 -2.81
C GLN A 233 -0.08 18.44 -1.65
N PHE A 234 -0.16 17.11 -1.51
CA PHE A 234 0.54 16.38 -0.45
C PHE A 234 1.12 15.08 -1.00
N VAL A 235 2.30 14.74 -0.51
CA VAL A 235 2.90 13.41 -0.70
C VAL A 235 3.16 12.77 0.65
N LEU A 236 2.55 11.60 0.86
CA LEU A 236 2.76 10.81 2.07
C LEU A 236 3.76 9.70 1.76
N VAL A 237 4.81 9.63 2.56
CA VAL A 237 5.89 8.65 2.42
C VAL A 237 5.86 7.72 3.63
N GLY A 238 5.54 6.45 3.40
CA GLY A 238 5.36 5.48 4.48
C GLY A 238 5.83 4.08 4.13
N GLY A 239 5.32 3.10 4.87
CA GLY A 239 5.69 1.69 4.74
C GLY A 239 6.78 1.27 5.71
N GLY A 240 7.12 -0.02 5.70
CA GLY A 240 8.03 -0.60 6.68
C GLY A 240 9.45 -0.03 6.61
N VAL A 241 9.95 0.30 5.42
CA VAL A 241 11.35 0.78 5.27
C VAL A 241 11.56 2.16 5.89
N PRO A 242 10.75 3.22 5.60
CA PRO A 242 10.90 4.52 6.27
C PRO A 242 10.66 4.50 7.79
N ASN A 243 10.06 3.41 8.29
CA ASN A 243 9.80 3.20 9.71
C ASN A 243 10.80 2.25 10.40
N MET A 244 11.84 1.80 9.69
CA MET A 244 12.95 1.06 10.28
C MET A 244 13.72 1.95 11.28
N LYS A 245 14.28 1.32 12.32
CA LYS A 245 15.11 2.02 13.31
C LYS A 245 16.22 2.82 12.62
N ARG A 246 16.38 4.08 12.99
CA ARG A 246 17.39 5.01 12.44
C ARG A 246 17.37 5.19 10.91
N PHE A 247 16.22 4.93 10.26
CA PHE A 247 16.08 5.29 8.85
C PHE A 247 16.48 6.76 8.63
N PRO A 248 17.33 7.08 7.64
CA PRO A 248 17.95 8.40 7.49
C PRO A 248 17.02 9.41 6.78
N ARG A 249 15.87 9.75 7.41
CA ARG A 249 14.83 10.64 6.84
C ARG A 249 15.39 11.98 6.35
N GLU A 250 16.31 12.59 7.11
CA GLU A 250 16.93 13.87 6.72
C GLU A 250 17.82 13.73 5.48
N LYS A 251 18.56 12.61 5.35
CA LYS A 251 19.37 12.36 4.15
C LYS A 251 18.47 12.13 2.95
N MET A 252 17.44 11.29 3.10
CA MET A 252 16.44 11.07 2.05
C MET A 252 15.79 12.39 1.62
N ASN A 253 15.46 13.27 2.57
CA ASN A 253 14.86 14.57 2.26
C ASN A 253 15.80 15.46 1.43
N ARG A 254 17.10 15.49 1.77
CA ARG A 254 18.10 16.24 0.96
C ARG A 254 18.25 15.66 -0.44
N MET A 255 18.30 14.32 -0.58
CA MET A 255 18.36 13.64 -1.88
C MET A 255 17.11 13.97 -2.70
N LEU A 256 15.94 13.88 -2.09
CA LEU A 256 14.66 14.23 -2.71
C LEU A 256 14.65 15.65 -3.27
N HIS A 257 15.05 16.64 -2.46
CA HIS A 257 15.16 18.04 -2.92
C HIS A 257 16.17 18.23 -4.06
N SER A 258 17.20 17.37 -4.16
CA SER A 258 18.14 17.42 -5.28
C SER A 258 17.56 16.91 -6.60
N HIS A 259 16.56 16.01 -6.52
CA HIS A 259 15.88 15.42 -7.68
C HIS A 259 14.63 16.18 -8.14
N MET A 260 14.07 17.04 -7.29
CA MET A 260 12.89 17.83 -7.66
C MET A 260 13.27 19.01 -8.56
N ARG A 261 12.39 19.32 -9.53
CA ARG A 261 12.50 20.49 -10.40
C ARG A 261 12.47 21.78 -9.57
N LYS A 262 13.33 22.72 -9.88
CA LYS A 262 13.46 24.03 -9.24
C LYS A 262 12.96 25.15 -10.14
N PRO A 263 12.41 26.24 -9.60
CA PRO A 263 12.09 26.45 -8.18
C PRO A 263 10.90 25.61 -7.71
N LEU A 264 9.90 25.41 -8.55
CA LEU A 264 8.71 24.62 -8.24
C LEU A 264 8.74 23.27 -9.01
N PRO A 265 8.24 22.22 -8.39
CA PRO A 265 7.58 22.12 -7.08
C PRO A 265 8.51 22.07 -5.86
N CYS A 266 9.83 22.08 -6.04
CA CYS A 266 10.83 21.83 -4.99
C CYS A 266 10.66 22.71 -3.72
N GLU A 267 10.36 24.02 -3.90
CA GLU A 267 10.30 24.97 -2.78
C GLU A 267 9.02 24.90 -1.97
N ASP A 268 7.94 24.28 -2.53
CA ASP A 268 6.61 24.24 -1.90
C ASP A 268 6.05 22.83 -1.69
N ALA A 269 6.79 21.78 -2.05
CA ALA A 269 6.33 20.40 -1.94
C ALA A 269 6.03 20.01 -0.49
N GLN A 270 4.79 19.58 -0.23
CA GLN A 270 4.31 19.15 1.08
C GLN A 270 4.52 17.65 1.25
N ILE A 271 5.60 17.26 1.94
CA ILE A 271 6.00 15.85 2.11
C ILE A 271 5.85 15.45 3.57
N ILE A 272 5.08 14.40 3.83
CA ILE A 272 4.78 13.89 5.16
C ILE A 272 5.28 12.45 5.27
N PHE A 273 6.24 12.20 6.17
CA PHE A 273 6.61 10.84 6.54
C PHE A 273 5.59 10.27 7.52
N THR A 274 4.97 9.16 7.13
CA THR A 274 3.90 8.55 7.92
C THR A 274 4.42 7.42 8.80
N ASP A 275 3.79 7.24 9.95
CA ASP A 275 4.10 6.15 10.86
C ASP A 275 3.37 4.87 10.45
N ASP A 276 3.93 3.73 10.85
CA ASP A 276 3.25 2.44 10.73
C ASP A 276 2.46 2.15 12.01
N GLU A 277 1.19 1.78 11.86
CA GLU A 277 0.29 1.47 12.98
C GLU A 277 -0.41 0.13 12.77
N PRO A 278 -0.57 -0.66 13.83
CA PRO A 278 -1.39 -1.86 13.78
C PRO A 278 -2.81 -1.55 13.30
N GLY A 279 -3.29 -2.29 12.30
CA GLY A 279 -4.65 -2.09 11.77
C GLY A 279 -4.80 -0.90 10.80
N LYS A 280 -3.74 -0.18 10.45
CA LYS A 280 -3.75 0.95 9.52
C LYS A 280 -4.61 0.70 8.27
N SER A 281 -4.31 -0.37 7.52
CA SER A 281 -5.05 -0.69 6.29
C SER A 281 -6.51 -1.11 6.57
N VAL A 282 -6.77 -1.73 7.73
CA VAL A 282 -8.14 -2.11 8.13
C VAL A 282 -8.98 -0.87 8.45
N ILE A 283 -8.44 0.07 9.20
CA ILE A 283 -9.12 1.35 9.47
C ILE A 283 -9.28 2.14 8.16
N GLY A 284 -8.24 2.20 7.33
CA GLY A 284 -8.28 2.87 6.04
C GLY A 284 -9.32 2.30 5.08
N GLY A 285 -9.56 0.98 5.13
CA GLY A 285 -10.65 0.34 4.40
C GLY A 285 -12.03 0.84 4.85
N SER A 286 -12.23 1.09 6.14
CA SER A 286 -13.47 1.71 6.63
C SER A 286 -13.64 3.15 6.15
N VAL A 287 -12.55 3.94 6.16
CA VAL A 287 -12.56 5.31 5.61
C VAL A 287 -12.93 5.28 4.13
N TYR A 288 -12.33 4.35 3.38
CA TYR A 288 -12.64 4.13 1.96
C TYR A 288 -14.12 3.79 1.74
N ALA A 289 -14.70 2.87 2.53
CA ALA A 289 -16.12 2.54 2.45
C ALA A 289 -17.01 3.76 2.67
N GLY A 290 -16.68 4.60 3.64
CA GLY A 290 -17.39 5.88 3.90
C GLY A 290 -17.40 6.78 2.67
N ARG A 291 -16.24 6.97 2.03
CA ARG A 291 -16.11 7.76 0.78
C ARG A 291 -16.97 7.19 -0.35
N MET A 292 -16.96 5.87 -0.53
CA MET A 292 -17.71 5.22 -1.61
C MET A 292 -19.22 5.28 -1.40
N LEU A 293 -19.70 5.17 -0.15
CA LEU A 293 -21.13 5.23 0.16
C LEU A 293 -21.70 6.66 0.13
N HIS A 294 -20.90 7.69 0.43
CA HIS A 294 -21.34 9.08 0.35
C HIS A 294 -21.30 9.64 -1.09
N ASN A 295 -20.65 8.96 -2.03
CA ASN A 295 -20.58 9.36 -3.44
C ASN A 295 -21.56 8.57 -4.35
N CYS A 296 -22.39 7.70 -3.77
CA CYS A 296 -23.57 7.08 -4.39
C CYS A 296 -24.84 7.84 -3.96
#